data_5e00d27d5d9bdccee9a41cddf67b17c5
#
_entry.id   5e00d27d5d9bdccee9a41cddf67b17c5
#
_cell.length_a   1.000
_cell.length_b   1.000
_cell.length_c   1.000
_cell.angle_alpha   90.00
_cell.angle_beta   90.00
_cell.angle_gamma   90.00
#
_symmetry.space_group_name_H-M   'P 1'
#
loop_
_entity.id
_entity.type
_entity.pdbx_description
1 polymer ?
#
loop_
_entity_poly.entity_id
_entity_poly.type
_entity_poly.pdbx_seq_one_letter_code
_entity_poly.pdbx_strand_id
1 'polypeptide(L)'
;PGLTEGVQEFKQQNTSLLTQTAAEEAPDWTQATAPSIVVRPGVNLATPLPEGAADVLFSCAGRSYQFKLNNCVKLPGHGWVLGADIELIDLAAQAKAEKSWTEDFPAAQLRATEQKKRLFVDFTGSDWCPPCIALHKKVLTQPEFLQHAKDRYVLVKVDFPRNKPQADPQREANQILARAYRVQSFPTVLVLEANGTEVQRLNGYNGGKPADFIKSLTPPKPTPPTPKKQ
;
A
#
# COMPACT_ATOMS: atom_id res chain seq x y z
N PRO A 1 16.99 -31.88 2.37
CA PRO A 1 15.75 -32.63 2.27
C PRO A 1 14.57 -31.90 2.90
N GLY A 2 14.74 -31.24 4.04
CA GLY A 2 13.63 -30.64 4.79
C GLY A 2 12.97 -29.39 4.19
N LEU A 3 13.61 -28.68 3.26
CA LEU A 3 13.05 -27.46 2.67
C LEU A 3 11.96 -27.77 1.63
N THR A 4 12.09 -28.84 0.86
CA THR A 4 11.13 -29.28 -0.14
C THR A 4 9.87 -29.86 0.49
N GLU A 5 9.99 -30.58 1.60
CA GLU A 5 8.87 -31.14 2.37
C GLU A 5 8.07 -30.03 3.05
N GLY A 6 8.71 -29.06 3.68
CA GLY A 6 8.05 -27.93 4.32
C GLY A 6 7.27 -27.05 3.33
N VAL A 7 7.76 -26.88 2.08
CA VAL A 7 7.03 -26.17 1.01
C VAL A 7 5.83 -26.96 0.53
N GLN A 8 5.89 -28.28 0.49
CA GLN A 8 4.74 -29.13 0.10
C GLN A 8 3.69 -29.19 1.19
N GLU A 9 4.09 -29.31 2.46
CA GLU A 9 3.14 -29.21 3.60
C GLU A 9 2.47 -27.84 3.66
N PHE A 10 3.24 -26.77 3.47
CA PHE A 10 2.70 -25.41 3.38
C PHE A 10 1.68 -25.27 2.23
N LYS A 11 1.95 -25.85 1.06
CA LYS A 11 1.00 -25.89 -0.06
C LYS A 11 -0.30 -26.58 0.30
N GLN A 12 -0.24 -27.72 0.97
CA GLN A 12 -1.44 -28.50 1.35
C GLN A 12 -2.27 -27.79 2.41
N GLN A 13 -1.66 -27.20 3.43
CA GLN A 13 -2.35 -26.54 4.53
C GLN A 13 -2.95 -25.18 4.15
N ASN A 14 -2.38 -24.49 3.16
CA ASN A 14 -2.76 -23.13 2.79
C ASN A 14 -3.36 -22.99 1.39
N THR A 15 -3.75 -24.08 0.73
CA THR A 15 -4.37 -24.05 -0.59
C THR A 15 -5.64 -23.19 -0.61
N SER A 16 -6.42 -23.18 0.46
CA SER A 16 -7.62 -22.34 0.59
C SER A 16 -7.30 -20.84 0.73
N LEU A 17 -6.20 -20.48 1.41
CA LEU A 17 -5.74 -19.10 1.54
C LEU A 17 -5.16 -18.58 0.21
N LEU A 18 -4.44 -19.42 -0.51
CA LEU A 18 -3.86 -19.11 -1.82
C LEU A 18 -4.95 -18.97 -2.90
N THR A 19 -6.06 -19.68 -2.78
CA THR A 19 -7.22 -19.55 -3.70
C THR A 19 -8.09 -18.34 -3.42
N GLN A 20 -8.13 -17.82 -2.19
CA GLN A 20 -8.89 -16.60 -1.86
C GLN A 20 -8.23 -15.29 -2.33
N THR A 21 -6.91 -15.30 -2.56
CA THR A 21 -6.18 -14.11 -3.05
C THR A 21 -6.12 -14.02 -4.57
N ALA A 22 -6.63 -15.00 -5.29
CA ALA A 22 -6.50 -15.14 -6.73
C ALA A 22 -7.85 -15.08 -7.45
N ALA A 23 -8.42 -13.90 -7.57
CA ALA A 23 -9.27 -13.63 -8.71
C ALA A 23 -8.36 -13.46 -9.96
N GLU A 24 -8.51 -14.34 -10.93
CA GLU A 24 -8.08 -14.28 -12.33
C GLU A 24 -6.61 -14.50 -12.73
N GLU A 25 -5.59 -14.35 -11.89
CA GLU A 25 -4.17 -14.55 -12.28
C GLU A 25 -3.31 -15.22 -11.19
N ALA A 26 -3.78 -16.27 -10.56
CA ALA A 26 -2.92 -17.04 -9.65
C ALA A 26 -1.75 -17.66 -10.43
N PRO A 27 -0.49 -17.45 -10.01
CA PRO A 27 0.64 -18.09 -10.67
C PRO A 27 0.53 -19.61 -10.55
N ASP A 28 0.99 -20.31 -11.58
CA ASP A 28 1.17 -21.76 -11.50
C ASP A 28 2.34 -22.08 -10.57
N TRP A 29 2.02 -22.37 -9.32
CA TRP A 29 2.99 -22.63 -8.26
C TRP A 29 3.89 -23.85 -8.52
N THR A 30 3.53 -24.70 -9.47
CA THR A 30 4.37 -25.85 -9.85
C THR A 30 5.68 -25.41 -10.53
N GLN A 31 5.69 -24.20 -11.08
CA GLN A 31 6.85 -23.58 -11.74
C GLN A 31 7.68 -22.68 -10.80
N ALA A 32 7.36 -22.65 -9.51
CA ALA A 32 8.10 -21.82 -8.55
C ALA A 32 9.53 -22.35 -8.36
N THR A 33 10.50 -21.46 -8.51
CA THR A 33 11.91 -21.76 -8.24
C THR A 33 12.22 -21.75 -6.74
N ALA A 34 13.36 -22.34 -6.37
CA ALA A 34 13.81 -22.44 -4.97
C ALA A 34 13.81 -21.06 -4.28
N PRO A 35 13.14 -20.91 -3.13
CA PRO A 35 13.03 -19.63 -2.44
C PRO A 35 14.32 -19.27 -1.71
N SER A 36 14.63 -17.97 -1.63
CA SER A 36 15.51 -17.44 -0.61
C SER A 36 14.69 -16.99 0.60
N ILE A 37 15.14 -17.36 1.80
CA ILE A 37 14.43 -17.04 3.04
C ILE A 37 15.28 -16.07 3.85
N VAL A 38 14.72 -14.90 4.16
CA VAL A 38 15.31 -13.91 5.07
C VAL A 38 14.51 -13.88 6.35
N VAL A 39 15.08 -14.37 7.44
CA VAL A 39 14.45 -14.35 8.77
C VAL A 39 14.82 -13.05 9.47
N ARG A 40 13.82 -12.34 9.97
CA ARG A 40 13.98 -11.16 10.83
C ARG A 40 13.57 -11.55 12.25
N PRO A 41 14.52 -11.67 13.20
CA PRO A 41 14.17 -11.94 14.58
C PRO A 41 13.39 -10.74 15.14
N GLY A 42 12.25 -11.02 15.76
CA GLY A 42 11.49 -10.06 16.53
C GLY A 42 11.90 -10.14 18.01
N VAL A 43 11.78 -9.03 18.72
CA VAL A 43 11.92 -8.99 20.16
C VAL A 43 10.56 -8.63 20.74
N ASN A 44 9.84 -9.61 21.27
CA ASN A 44 8.67 -9.35 22.09
C ASN A 44 9.02 -9.69 23.56
N LEU A 45 9.05 -8.66 24.39
CA LEU A 45 9.37 -8.79 25.81
C LEU A 45 8.19 -9.37 26.62
N ALA A 46 7.03 -9.53 26.02
CA ALA A 46 5.82 -10.02 26.69
C ALA A 46 5.61 -11.54 26.55
N THR A 47 6.32 -12.21 25.65
CA THR A 47 6.19 -13.65 25.43
C THR A 47 7.49 -14.37 25.75
N PRO A 48 7.44 -15.55 26.40
CA PRO A 48 8.64 -16.35 26.72
C PRO A 48 9.25 -17.05 25.51
N LEU A 49 8.62 -16.96 24.33
CA LEU A 49 9.07 -17.63 23.11
C LEU A 49 9.62 -16.59 22.12
N PRO A 50 10.71 -16.91 21.41
CA PRO A 50 11.22 -16.06 20.34
C PRO A 50 10.17 -15.89 19.24
N GLU A 51 9.80 -14.65 18.98
CA GLU A 51 8.96 -14.26 17.85
C GLU A 51 9.80 -13.71 16.70
N GLY A 52 9.27 -13.75 15.51
CA GLY A 52 9.97 -13.23 14.35
C GLY A 52 9.05 -13.05 13.15
N ALA A 53 9.61 -12.51 12.10
CA ALA A 53 9.01 -12.43 10.79
C ALA A 53 9.97 -13.05 9.77
N ALA A 54 9.45 -13.60 8.71
CA ALA A 54 10.27 -14.09 7.60
C ALA A 54 9.75 -13.56 6.28
N ASP A 55 10.68 -13.21 5.42
CA ASP A 55 10.40 -12.89 4.01
C ASP A 55 10.89 -14.06 3.16
N VAL A 56 9.99 -14.66 2.42
CA VAL A 56 10.31 -15.72 1.45
C VAL A 56 10.21 -15.13 0.06
N LEU A 57 11.34 -14.98 -0.59
CA LEU A 57 11.45 -14.48 -1.97
C LEU A 57 11.51 -15.67 -2.93
N PHE A 58 10.71 -15.65 -3.98
CA PHE A 58 10.72 -16.69 -4.99
C PHE A 58 10.32 -16.14 -6.36
N SER A 59 10.62 -16.88 -7.41
CA SER A 59 10.18 -16.55 -8.76
C SER A 59 9.26 -17.64 -9.30
N CYS A 60 8.23 -17.23 -10.03
CA CYS A 60 7.27 -18.12 -10.68
C CYS A 60 6.85 -17.52 -12.02
N ALA A 61 6.96 -18.28 -13.10
CA ALA A 61 6.63 -17.84 -14.47
C ALA A 61 7.29 -16.49 -14.85
N GLY A 62 8.56 -16.28 -14.47
CA GLY A 62 9.32 -15.06 -14.75
C GLY A 62 8.96 -13.83 -13.90
N ARG A 63 8.05 -13.96 -12.95
CA ARG A 63 7.67 -12.90 -12.00
C ARG A 63 8.27 -13.19 -10.62
N SER A 64 8.62 -12.14 -9.88
CA SER A 64 9.18 -12.25 -8.53
C SER A 64 8.12 -11.93 -7.49
N TYR A 65 8.05 -12.77 -6.48
CA TYR A 65 7.07 -12.70 -5.40
C TYR A 65 7.77 -12.72 -4.04
N GLN A 66 7.09 -12.17 -3.05
CA GLN A 66 7.48 -12.22 -1.66
C GLN A 66 6.30 -12.70 -0.81
N PHE A 67 6.50 -13.77 -0.03
CA PHE A 67 5.65 -14.03 1.12
C PHE A 67 6.22 -13.30 2.33
N LYS A 68 5.40 -12.47 2.94
CA LYS A 68 5.67 -11.95 4.29
C LYS A 68 4.96 -12.84 5.29
N LEU A 69 5.75 -13.44 6.17
CA LEU A 69 5.28 -14.28 7.26
C LEU A 69 5.47 -13.49 8.55
N ASN A 70 4.38 -13.01 9.11
CA ASN A 70 4.41 -12.24 10.36
C ASN A 70 4.01 -13.15 11.53
N ASN A 71 4.38 -12.76 12.75
CA ASN A 71 4.02 -13.48 13.96
C ASN A 71 4.48 -14.96 13.98
N CYS A 72 5.68 -15.23 13.44
CA CYS A 72 6.28 -16.55 13.52
C CYS A 72 6.81 -16.76 14.95
N VAL A 73 6.56 -17.95 15.53
CA VAL A 73 7.01 -18.33 16.87
C VAL A 73 7.94 -19.53 16.76
N LYS A 74 9.07 -19.49 17.45
CA LYS A 74 9.99 -20.63 17.53
C LYS A 74 9.61 -21.52 18.69
N LEU A 75 9.10 -22.73 18.41
CA LEU A 75 8.74 -23.70 19.41
C LEU A 75 9.93 -24.65 19.69
N PRO A 76 10.22 -24.95 20.95
CA PRO A 76 11.21 -25.96 21.32
C PRO A 76 10.88 -27.32 20.70
N GLY A 77 11.84 -27.93 20.01
CA GLY A 77 11.67 -29.24 19.36
C GLY A 77 10.89 -29.26 18.04
N HIS A 78 10.19 -28.17 17.68
CA HIS A 78 9.37 -28.08 16.45
C HIS A 78 9.86 -27.04 15.45
N GLY A 79 10.84 -26.21 15.80
CA GLY A 79 11.32 -25.15 14.93
C GLY A 79 10.41 -23.94 14.88
N TRP A 80 10.36 -23.24 13.72
CA TRP A 80 9.52 -22.08 13.51
C TRP A 80 8.11 -22.49 13.09
N VAL A 81 7.11 -22.00 13.81
CA VAL A 81 5.69 -22.14 13.47
C VAL A 81 5.17 -20.81 12.96
N LEU A 82 4.44 -20.85 11.85
CA LEU A 82 3.87 -19.68 11.21
C LEU A 82 2.65 -19.18 11.98
N GLY A 83 2.58 -17.86 12.17
CA GLY A 83 1.36 -17.21 12.62
C GLY A 83 0.33 -17.11 11.49
N ALA A 84 -0.84 -16.56 11.81
CA ALA A 84 -1.97 -16.48 10.89
C ALA A 84 -1.82 -15.43 9.76
N ASP A 85 -0.85 -14.55 9.85
CA ASP A 85 -0.69 -13.42 8.92
C ASP A 85 0.34 -13.75 7.83
N ILE A 86 -0.17 -14.28 6.72
CA ILE A 86 0.63 -14.53 5.51
C ILE A 86 0.17 -13.55 4.44
N GLU A 87 1.11 -12.84 3.86
CA GLU A 87 0.86 -11.93 2.75
C GLU A 87 1.69 -12.32 1.54
N LEU A 88 1.01 -12.50 0.40
CA LEU A 88 1.65 -12.64 -0.89
C LEU A 88 1.76 -11.28 -1.57
N ILE A 89 2.97 -10.91 -1.96
CA ILE A 89 3.26 -9.66 -2.67
C ILE A 89 3.86 -10.00 -4.03
N ASP A 90 3.21 -9.52 -5.09
CA ASP A 90 3.83 -9.43 -6.41
C ASP A 90 4.74 -8.19 -6.45
N LEU A 91 6.04 -8.41 -6.44
CA LEU A 91 7.01 -7.32 -6.37
C LEU A 91 6.99 -6.40 -7.60
N ALA A 92 6.68 -6.93 -8.78
CA ALA A 92 6.57 -6.13 -10.00
C ALA A 92 5.31 -5.25 -9.98
N ALA A 93 4.18 -5.80 -9.56
CA ALA A 93 2.94 -5.05 -9.39
C ALA A 93 3.07 -3.96 -8.32
N GLN A 94 3.71 -4.27 -7.19
CA GLN A 94 3.98 -3.30 -6.14
C GLN A 94 4.89 -2.17 -6.64
N ALA A 95 6.00 -2.49 -7.31
CA ALA A 95 6.90 -1.49 -7.86
C ALA A 95 6.21 -0.59 -8.90
N LYS A 96 5.32 -1.15 -9.71
CA LYS A 96 4.49 -0.40 -10.67
C LYS A 96 3.50 0.52 -9.95
N ALA A 97 2.88 0.03 -8.88
CA ALA A 97 1.97 0.82 -8.05
C ALA A 97 2.69 2.01 -7.43
N GLU A 98 3.87 1.81 -6.82
CA GLU A 98 4.68 2.88 -6.23
C GLU A 98 5.11 3.93 -7.27
N LYS A 99 5.47 3.50 -8.50
CA LYS A 99 5.82 4.42 -9.59
C LYS A 99 4.66 5.28 -10.07
N SER A 100 3.42 4.94 -9.74
CA SER A 100 2.25 5.76 -10.07
C SER A 100 2.15 7.01 -9.20
N TRP A 101 2.86 7.05 -8.08
CA TRP A 101 2.88 8.15 -7.13
C TRP A 101 4.07 9.08 -7.35
N THR A 102 3.88 10.37 -7.08
CA THR A 102 4.95 11.36 -7.03
C THR A 102 4.97 12.05 -5.66
N GLU A 103 6.15 12.52 -5.25
CA GLU A 103 6.30 13.36 -4.06
C GLU A 103 6.48 14.85 -4.43
N ASP A 104 6.60 15.14 -5.71
CA ASP A 104 6.75 16.50 -6.25
C ASP A 104 5.35 17.10 -6.51
N PHE A 105 4.84 17.86 -5.55
CA PHE A 105 3.53 18.49 -5.64
C PHE A 105 3.44 19.55 -6.75
N PRO A 106 4.38 20.47 -6.93
CA PRO A 106 4.37 21.42 -8.04
C PRO A 106 4.33 20.74 -9.42
N ALA A 107 5.18 19.74 -9.64
CA ALA A 107 5.16 19.00 -10.90
C ALA A 107 3.85 18.23 -11.09
N ALA A 108 3.25 17.74 -10.02
CA ALA A 108 1.93 17.09 -10.07
C ALA A 108 0.82 18.07 -10.48
N GLN A 109 0.85 19.32 -9.99
CA GLN A 109 -0.13 20.35 -10.39
C GLN A 109 -0.03 20.69 -11.87
N LEU A 110 1.18 20.83 -12.41
CA LEU A 110 1.39 21.04 -13.84
C LEU A 110 0.81 19.89 -14.66
N ARG A 111 1.16 18.64 -14.31
CA ARG A 111 0.63 17.45 -14.97
C ARG A 111 -0.91 17.35 -14.87
N ALA A 112 -1.47 17.67 -13.71
CA ALA A 112 -2.91 17.66 -13.52
C ALA A 112 -3.62 18.67 -14.42
N THR A 113 -3.02 19.86 -14.59
CA THR A 113 -3.54 20.90 -15.51
C THR A 113 -3.47 20.45 -16.96
N GLU A 114 -2.32 19.94 -17.42
CA GLU A 114 -2.12 19.45 -18.77
C GLU A 114 -3.05 18.29 -19.14
N GLN A 115 -3.21 17.34 -18.20
CA GLN A 115 -4.03 16.15 -18.40
C GLN A 115 -5.50 16.36 -18.07
N LYS A 116 -5.90 17.55 -17.61
CA LYS A 116 -7.27 17.85 -17.15
C LYS A 116 -7.76 16.89 -16.06
N LYS A 117 -6.87 16.54 -15.15
CA LYS A 117 -7.14 15.67 -14.01
C LYS A 117 -7.12 16.46 -12.71
N ARG A 118 -7.68 15.85 -11.67
CA ARG A 118 -7.54 16.31 -10.30
C ARG A 118 -6.26 15.75 -9.67
N LEU A 119 -5.91 16.29 -8.52
CA LEU A 119 -4.89 15.75 -7.67
C LEU A 119 -5.54 14.86 -6.60
N PHE A 120 -4.96 13.71 -6.36
CA PHE A 120 -5.24 12.88 -5.20
C PHE A 120 -4.01 12.92 -4.30
N VAL A 121 -4.12 13.55 -3.15
CA VAL A 121 -2.99 13.84 -2.26
C VAL A 121 -3.15 13.04 -0.97
N ASP A 122 -2.24 12.10 -0.71
CA ASP A 122 -2.20 11.30 0.51
C ASP A 122 -1.15 11.85 1.48
N PHE A 123 -1.60 12.47 2.57
CA PHE A 123 -0.76 12.85 3.70
C PHE A 123 -0.61 11.67 4.64
N THR A 124 0.59 11.14 4.77
CA THR A 124 0.85 9.84 5.35
C THR A 124 2.08 9.80 6.24
N GLY A 125 2.12 8.82 7.14
CA GLY A 125 3.31 8.42 7.89
C GLY A 125 3.67 6.98 7.52
N SER A 126 4.38 6.80 6.39
CA SER A 126 4.51 5.54 5.69
C SER A 126 5.20 4.42 6.47
N ASP A 127 5.96 4.75 7.52
CA ASP A 127 6.78 3.79 8.27
C ASP A 127 6.44 3.70 9.76
N TRP A 128 5.43 4.46 10.22
CA TRP A 128 5.07 4.47 11.64
C TRP A 128 3.56 4.57 11.93
N CYS A 129 2.73 4.99 10.95
CA CYS A 129 1.30 5.22 11.14
C CYS A 129 0.50 3.96 10.70
N PRO A 130 -0.01 3.12 11.61
CA PRO A 130 -0.67 1.88 11.23
C PRO A 130 -1.85 2.05 10.27
N PRO A 131 -2.79 3.01 10.46
CA PRO A 131 -3.88 3.21 9.50
C PRO A 131 -3.40 3.73 8.13
N CYS A 132 -2.28 4.48 8.07
CA CYS A 132 -1.69 4.93 6.82
C CYS A 132 -1.13 3.74 6.02
N ILE A 133 -0.35 2.88 6.71
CA ILE A 133 0.22 1.66 6.14
C ILE A 133 -0.90 0.75 5.63
N ALA A 134 -1.98 0.61 6.43
CA ALA A 134 -3.14 -0.19 6.04
C ALA A 134 -3.86 0.38 4.81
N LEU A 135 -4.10 1.70 4.75
CA LEU A 135 -4.71 2.38 3.61
C LEU A 135 -3.88 2.17 2.35
N HIS A 136 -2.58 2.46 2.43
CA HIS A 136 -1.65 2.31 1.31
C HIS A 136 -1.68 0.87 0.76
N LYS A 137 -1.49 -0.10 1.65
CA LYS A 137 -1.37 -1.52 1.31
C LYS A 137 -2.70 -2.13 0.80
N LYS A 138 -3.82 -1.83 1.48
CA LYS A 138 -5.12 -2.49 1.20
C LYS A 138 -5.95 -1.77 0.14
N VAL A 139 -5.61 -0.52 -0.19
CA VAL A 139 -6.39 0.30 -1.12
C VAL A 139 -5.51 0.95 -2.18
N LEU A 140 -4.59 1.82 -1.78
CA LEU A 140 -3.96 2.77 -2.69
C LEU A 140 -2.97 2.14 -3.68
N THR A 141 -2.44 0.96 -3.37
CA THR A 141 -1.59 0.16 -4.27
C THR A 141 -2.35 -0.94 -4.99
N GLN A 142 -3.63 -1.12 -4.70
CA GLN A 142 -4.42 -2.17 -5.32
C GLN A 142 -4.77 -1.83 -6.78
N PRO A 143 -4.77 -2.83 -7.68
CA PRO A 143 -5.06 -2.64 -9.10
C PRO A 143 -6.38 -1.91 -9.34
N GLU A 144 -7.42 -2.24 -8.56
CA GLU A 144 -8.74 -1.64 -8.66
C GLU A 144 -8.71 -0.12 -8.43
N PHE A 145 -8.01 0.33 -7.37
CA PHE A 145 -7.85 1.76 -7.11
C PHE A 145 -7.00 2.44 -8.19
N LEU A 146 -5.88 1.84 -8.58
CA LEU A 146 -4.99 2.41 -9.59
C LEU A 146 -5.66 2.54 -10.95
N GLN A 147 -6.49 1.57 -11.33
CA GLN A 147 -7.29 1.63 -12.55
C GLN A 147 -8.33 2.75 -12.48
N HIS A 148 -9.01 2.91 -11.32
CA HIS A 148 -9.94 4.01 -11.11
C HIS A 148 -9.25 5.37 -11.16
N ALA A 149 -8.07 5.47 -10.56
CA ALA A 149 -7.31 6.71 -10.45
C ALA A 149 -6.66 7.15 -11.77
N LYS A 150 -6.26 6.19 -12.62
CA LYS A 150 -5.47 6.41 -13.83
C LYS A 150 -5.98 7.54 -14.72
N ASP A 151 -7.29 7.63 -14.93
CA ASP A 151 -7.88 8.61 -15.83
C ASP A 151 -8.44 9.85 -15.09
N ARG A 152 -8.44 9.86 -13.77
CA ARG A 152 -9.08 10.88 -12.93
C ARG A 152 -8.10 11.72 -12.14
N TYR A 153 -7.00 11.12 -11.70
CA TYR A 153 -6.11 11.75 -10.72
C TYR A 153 -4.65 11.68 -11.13
N VAL A 154 -3.89 12.68 -10.73
CA VAL A 154 -2.44 12.59 -10.53
C VAL A 154 -2.24 12.29 -9.05
N LEU A 155 -1.55 11.19 -8.76
CA LEU A 155 -1.36 10.69 -7.39
C LEU A 155 -0.14 11.33 -6.75
N VAL A 156 -0.34 11.95 -5.59
CA VAL A 156 0.72 12.63 -4.82
C VAL A 156 0.79 12.04 -3.42
N LYS A 157 1.98 11.65 -3.01
CA LYS A 157 2.28 11.20 -1.66
C LYS A 157 3.04 12.28 -0.91
N VAL A 158 2.48 12.77 0.19
CA VAL A 158 3.10 13.71 1.12
C VAL A 158 3.45 12.95 2.38
N ASP A 159 4.67 12.38 2.40
CA ASP A 159 5.11 11.46 3.45
C ASP A 159 5.83 12.18 4.59
N PHE A 160 5.59 11.74 5.80
CA PHE A 160 6.23 12.20 7.05
C PHE A 160 6.88 11.00 7.76
N PRO A 161 7.97 10.43 7.20
CA PRO A 161 8.64 9.29 7.78
C PRO A 161 9.32 9.64 9.11
N ARG A 162 9.48 8.63 10.00
CA ARG A 162 10.23 8.73 11.26
C ARG A 162 11.48 7.86 11.26
N ASN A 163 11.41 6.70 10.60
CA ASN A 163 12.47 5.70 10.61
C ASN A 163 13.26 5.66 9.28
N LYS A 164 12.81 6.40 8.29
CA LYS A 164 13.51 6.54 6.99
C LYS A 164 14.07 7.94 6.84
N PRO A 165 15.25 8.09 6.24
CA PRO A 165 15.79 9.42 5.92
C PRO A 165 14.89 10.10 4.89
N GLN A 166 14.72 11.40 5.04
CA GLN A 166 14.05 12.27 4.07
C GLN A 166 14.90 13.52 3.88
N ALA A 167 15.13 13.93 2.64
CA ALA A 167 15.88 15.13 2.33
C ALA A 167 15.22 16.37 2.93
N ASP A 168 16.00 17.30 3.46
CA ASP A 168 15.49 18.50 4.14
C ASP A 168 14.56 19.34 3.26
N PRO A 169 14.83 19.59 1.97
CA PRO A 169 13.91 20.32 1.12
C PRO A 169 12.55 19.64 0.95
N GLN A 170 12.54 18.30 0.85
CA GLN A 170 11.30 17.54 0.76
C GLN A 170 10.50 17.60 2.06
N ARG A 171 11.18 17.47 3.20
CA ARG A 171 10.55 17.57 4.52
C ARG A 171 9.90 18.94 4.72
N GLU A 172 10.61 20.00 4.36
CA GLU A 172 10.10 21.37 4.45
C GLU A 172 8.91 21.60 3.54
N ALA A 173 8.98 21.17 2.27
CA ALA A 173 7.86 21.23 1.32
C ALA A 173 6.62 20.51 1.85
N ASN A 174 6.78 19.30 2.40
CA ASN A 174 5.69 18.53 2.99
C ASN A 174 5.06 19.25 4.19
N GLN A 175 5.88 19.88 5.06
CA GLN A 175 5.38 20.65 6.19
C GLN A 175 4.60 21.90 5.75
N ILE A 176 5.06 22.59 4.70
CA ILE A 176 4.36 23.73 4.12
C ILE A 176 3.00 23.30 3.60
N LEU A 177 2.94 22.21 2.84
CA LEU A 177 1.68 21.66 2.32
C LEU A 177 0.72 21.27 3.45
N ALA A 178 1.21 20.55 4.46
CA ALA A 178 0.38 20.13 5.59
C ALA A 178 -0.23 21.34 6.33
N ARG A 179 0.54 22.41 6.51
CA ARG A 179 0.06 23.66 7.11
C ARG A 179 -0.95 24.37 6.22
N ALA A 180 -0.66 24.50 4.93
CA ALA A 180 -1.54 25.16 3.95
C ALA A 180 -2.91 24.49 3.87
N TYR A 181 -2.94 23.15 3.89
CA TYR A 181 -4.19 22.37 3.90
C TYR A 181 -4.70 22.02 5.30
N ARG A 182 -4.11 22.55 6.37
CA ARG A 182 -4.54 22.34 7.77
C ARG A 182 -4.70 20.86 8.14
N VAL A 183 -3.72 20.05 7.72
CA VAL A 183 -3.71 18.62 8.04
C VAL A 183 -3.35 18.43 9.51
N GLN A 184 -4.24 17.79 10.28
CA GLN A 184 -4.10 17.60 11.73
C GLN A 184 -3.89 16.13 12.12
N SER A 185 -4.16 15.20 11.23
CA SER A 185 -4.07 13.76 11.50
C SER A 185 -3.67 12.98 10.27
N PHE A 186 -3.21 11.75 10.47
CA PHE A 186 -2.84 10.83 9.40
C PHE A 186 -3.63 9.51 9.48
N PRO A 187 -3.99 8.90 8.32
CA PRO A 187 -3.90 9.50 6.99
C PRO A 187 -4.93 10.61 6.80
N THR A 188 -4.58 11.60 6.00
CA THR A 188 -5.54 12.56 5.43
C THR A 188 -5.40 12.53 3.93
N VAL A 189 -6.49 12.23 3.23
CA VAL A 189 -6.55 12.24 1.78
C VAL A 189 -7.31 13.47 1.32
N LEU A 190 -6.72 14.22 0.40
CA LEU A 190 -7.37 15.34 -0.27
C LEU A 190 -7.55 15.06 -1.75
N VAL A 191 -8.74 15.36 -2.27
CA VAL A 191 -8.96 15.52 -3.69
C VAL A 191 -8.97 17.02 -3.99
N LEU A 192 -8.06 17.46 -4.87
CA LEU A 192 -7.92 18.86 -5.24
C LEU A 192 -8.16 19.04 -6.73
N GLU A 193 -8.69 20.20 -7.13
CA GLU A 193 -8.56 20.65 -8.51
C GLU A 193 -7.07 20.90 -8.86
N ALA A 194 -6.73 20.97 -10.14
CA ALA A 194 -5.34 21.20 -10.57
C ALA A 194 -4.76 22.51 -10.03
N ASN A 195 -5.60 23.50 -9.75
CA ASN A 195 -5.17 24.78 -9.14
C ASN A 195 -4.97 24.71 -7.62
N GLY A 196 -5.14 23.53 -7.00
CA GLY A 196 -4.99 23.33 -5.57
C GLY A 196 -6.23 23.57 -4.73
N THR A 197 -7.38 23.92 -5.34
CA THR A 197 -8.63 24.08 -4.58
C THR A 197 -9.12 22.74 -4.04
N GLU A 198 -9.37 22.65 -2.73
CA GLU A 198 -9.88 21.44 -2.09
C GLU A 198 -11.32 21.14 -2.53
N VAL A 199 -11.53 19.94 -3.05
CA VAL A 199 -12.83 19.42 -3.48
C VAL A 199 -13.40 18.45 -2.43
N GLN A 200 -12.52 17.62 -1.86
CA GLN A 200 -12.94 16.61 -0.90
C GLN A 200 -11.80 16.31 0.08
N ARG A 201 -12.18 15.97 1.29
CA ARG A 201 -11.27 15.55 2.36
C ARG A 201 -11.78 14.27 3.01
N LEU A 202 -10.88 13.32 3.18
CA LEU A 202 -11.11 12.10 3.95
C LEU A 202 -10.06 12.04 5.08
N ASN A 203 -10.51 11.90 6.31
CA ASN A 203 -9.62 11.81 7.48
C ASN A 203 -9.69 10.41 8.09
N GLY A 204 -8.52 9.82 8.30
CA GLY A 204 -8.40 8.48 8.86
C GLY A 204 -8.73 7.36 7.87
N TYR A 205 -8.50 6.13 8.31
CA TYR A 205 -8.88 4.92 7.60
C TYR A 205 -9.21 3.83 8.62
N ASN A 206 -10.44 3.35 8.58
CA ASN A 206 -10.97 2.36 9.52
C ASN A 206 -11.08 0.96 8.90
N GLY A 207 -10.37 0.72 7.81
CA GLY A 207 -10.49 -0.52 7.05
C GLY A 207 -11.48 -0.39 5.88
N GLY A 208 -11.68 -1.51 5.17
CA GLY A 208 -12.56 -1.58 4.00
C GLY A 208 -11.84 -2.04 2.74
N LYS A 209 -12.63 -2.35 1.72
CA LYS A 209 -12.13 -2.79 0.40
C LYS A 209 -11.85 -1.58 -0.49
N PRO A 210 -11.02 -1.73 -1.54
CA PRO A 210 -10.80 -0.66 -2.53
C PRO A 210 -12.11 -0.10 -3.12
N ALA A 211 -13.06 -0.97 -3.44
CA ALA A 211 -14.37 -0.57 -3.98
C ALA A 211 -15.13 0.40 -3.06
N ASP A 212 -15.10 0.19 -1.74
CA ASP A 212 -15.80 1.04 -0.78
C ASP A 212 -15.11 2.40 -0.65
N PHE A 213 -13.78 2.39 -0.65
CA PHE A 213 -12.99 3.62 -0.66
C PHE A 213 -13.21 4.42 -1.94
N ILE A 214 -13.22 3.77 -3.12
CA ILE A 214 -13.51 4.39 -4.41
C ILE A 214 -14.89 5.03 -4.42
N LYS A 215 -15.92 4.38 -3.87
CA LYS A 215 -17.26 4.95 -3.73
C LYS A 215 -17.28 6.22 -2.90
N SER A 216 -16.42 6.31 -1.86
CA SER A 216 -16.31 7.51 -1.04
C SER A 216 -15.66 8.69 -1.76
N LEU A 217 -14.94 8.44 -2.86
CA LEU A 217 -14.33 9.45 -3.73
C LEU A 217 -15.28 10.03 -4.78
N THR A 218 -16.58 9.76 -4.70
CA THR A 218 -17.55 10.23 -5.69
C THR A 218 -17.56 11.77 -5.69
N PRO A 219 -17.27 12.42 -6.84
CA PRO A 219 -17.30 13.88 -6.91
C PRO A 219 -18.72 14.38 -6.61
N PRO A 220 -18.88 15.51 -5.92
CA PRO A 220 -20.18 16.15 -5.85
C PRO A 220 -20.69 16.35 -7.28
N LYS A 221 -21.99 16.10 -7.47
CA LYS A 221 -22.70 16.30 -8.75
C LYS A 221 -22.28 17.65 -9.35
N PRO A 222 -21.96 17.75 -10.64
CA PRO A 222 -21.57 19.02 -11.23
C PRO A 222 -22.62 20.07 -10.91
N THR A 223 -22.22 21.13 -10.25
CA THR A 223 -23.10 22.30 -10.04
C THR A 223 -23.43 22.86 -11.42
N PRO A 224 -24.70 23.03 -11.78
CA PRO A 224 -25.04 23.65 -13.05
C PRO A 224 -24.41 25.04 -13.14
N PRO A 225 -23.91 25.46 -14.30
CA PRO A 225 -23.25 26.75 -14.44
C PRO A 225 -24.21 27.86 -13.98
N THR A 226 -23.72 28.69 -13.07
CA THR A 226 -24.45 29.87 -12.58
C THR A 226 -24.83 30.71 -13.79
N PRO A 227 -26.11 31.05 -14.01
CA PRO A 227 -26.51 31.88 -15.15
C PRO A 227 -25.79 33.23 -15.03
N LYS A 228 -25.06 33.60 -16.09
CA LYS A 228 -24.43 34.91 -16.16
C LYS A 228 -25.58 35.93 -16.11
N LYS A 229 -25.58 36.77 -15.07
CA LYS A 229 -26.44 37.97 -15.06
C LYS A 229 -26.04 38.82 -16.27
N GLN A 230 -26.98 39.04 -17.17
CA GLN A 230 -26.92 40.05 -18.21
C GLN A 230 -26.97 41.43 -17.59
#